data_92b7dcfee0ecc4879ac5eb229b03192e
#
_entry.id   92b7dcfee0ecc4879ac5eb229b03192e
#
_cell.length_a   1.000
_cell.length_b   1.000
_cell.length_c   1.000
_cell.angle_alpha   90.00
_cell.angle_beta   90.00
_cell.angle_gamma   90.00
#
_symmetry.space_group_name_H-M   'P 1'
#
loop_
_entity.id
_entity.type
_entity.pdbx_description
1 polymer ?
#
loop_
_entity_poly.entity_id
_entity_poly.type
_entity_poly.pdbx_seq_one_letter_code
_entity_poly.pdbx_strand_id
1 'polypeptide(L)'
;MSETTVDPSASADATNEAAAAASATPEVTEPLSIRSMLEAGLHFGHQTQRWNPRMRPFLFGDRNGIHIIDLDQTAELFKRAYSFIADVAGRGGHVLFVGTKRQAAEVVREEAERAGQFFVTGRWLGGTLTNFRTMKSGIDRLRNIEGQIEDGTIDSLRKKEALSIRREGEKLEKYLGGIKKMDGLPSVLFVVDPQNEHIAVNEARKLHIPIVALTDTNCDPDLIDFVIPGNDDAIRSIKLITSRIADACLEGSQQHRDFLQHEGAAAPSGAAEGLQVEFARKRGSAPAAPEGKE
;
A
#
# COMPACT_ATOMS: atom_id res chain seq x y z
N MET A 1 -35.88 -65.53 -21.42
CA MET A 1 -34.50 -65.83 -21.79
C MET A 1 -34.01 -64.69 -22.66
N SER A 2 -33.29 -63.80 -22.11
CA SER A 2 -32.41 -62.82 -22.78
C SER A 2 -31.51 -62.21 -21.70
N GLU A 3 -30.30 -62.68 -21.64
CA GLU A 3 -29.24 -62.19 -20.80
C GLU A 3 -28.80 -60.80 -21.26
N THR A 4 -28.71 -59.85 -20.37
CA THR A 4 -28.11 -58.57 -20.60
C THR A 4 -26.79 -58.54 -19.83
N THR A 5 -25.71 -58.68 -20.57
CA THR A 5 -24.32 -58.52 -20.12
C THR A 5 -24.06 -57.08 -19.69
N VAL A 6 -23.57 -56.90 -18.46
CA VAL A 6 -23.12 -55.65 -17.89
C VAL A 6 -21.61 -55.54 -18.10
N ASP A 7 -21.20 -54.49 -18.79
CA ASP A 7 -19.78 -54.14 -19.06
C ASP A 7 -19.19 -53.34 -17.89
N PRO A 8 -18.08 -53.74 -17.27
CA PRO A 8 -17.45 -53.00 -16.20
C PRO A 8 -16.23 -52.20 -16.71
N SER A 9 -16.46 -51.00 -17.27
CA SER A 9 -15.36 -50.09 -17.60
C SER A 9 -15.76 -48.61 -17.49
N ALA A 10 -16.07 -48.18 -16.26
CA ALA A 10 -16.27 -46.75 -15.98
C ALA A 10 -16.00 -46.47 -14.50
N SER A 11 -14.75 -46.61 -14.07
CA SER A 11 -14.32 -46.08 -12.75
C SER A 11 -12.80 -45.96 -12.70
N ALA A 12 -12.21 -45.04 -13.46
CA ALA A 12 -10.78 -44.72 -13.34
C ALA A 12 -10.41 -43.32 -13.85
N ASP A 13 -11.31 -42.30 -13.84
CA ASP A 13 -10.97 -40.94 -14.30
C ASP A 13 -11.34 -39.82 -13.33
N ALA A 14 -11.69 -40.11 -12.08
CA ALA A 14 -12.11 -39.05 -11.12
C ALA A 14 -11.06 -38.71 -10.04
N THR A 15 -9.82 -39.18 -10.15
CA THR A 15 -8.79 -38.92 -9.12
C THR A 15 -7.58 -38.11 -9.59
N ASN A 16 -7.59 -37.59 -10.82
CA ASN A 16 -6.42 -36.86 -11.35
C ASN A 16 -6.65 -35.35 -11.54
N GLU A 17 -7.83 -34.80 -11.25
CA GLU A 17 -8.08 -33.35 -11.32
C GLU A 17 -7.82 -32.58 -10.01
N ALA A 18 -7.67 -33.26 -8.88
CA ALA A 18 -7.44 -32.63 -7.59
C ALA A 18 -5.95 -32.38 -7.25
N ALA A 19 -5.03 -32.88 -8.06
CA ALA A 19 -3.58 -32.73 -7.82
C ALA A 19 -2.93 -31.60 -8.67
N ALA A 20 -3.65 -30.97 -9.60
CA ALA A 20 -3.13 -29.92 -10.48
C ALA A 20 -3.31 -28.48 -9.94
N ALA A 21 -3.95 -28.30 -8.76
CA ALA A 21 -4.22 -26.97 -8.20
C ALA A 21 -3.19 -26.49 -7.16
N ALA A 22 -2.10 -27.19 -6.93
CA ALA A 22 -1.15 -26.91 -5.83
C ALA A 22 0.26 -26.52 -6.25
N SER A 23 0.50 -26.09 -7.51
CA SER A 23 1.80 -25.56 -7.92
C SER A 23 1.65 -24.36 -8.87
N ALA A 24 0.89 -23.35 -8.45
CA ALA A 24 1.04 -22.02 -9.02
C ALA A 24 2.28 -21.37 -8.36
N THR A 25 3.45 -21.58 -8.91
CA THR A 25 4.57 -20.64 -8.79
C THR A 25 4.01 -19.26 -9.11
N PRO A 26 4.28 -18.20 -8.31
CA PRO A 26 3.84 -16.87 -8.67
C PRO A 26 4.49 -16.53 -10.01
N GLU A 27 3.69 -16.43 -11.06
CA GLU A 27 4.12 -15.89 -12.34
C GLU A 27 4.81 -14.55 -12.03
N VAL A 28 6.06 -14.45 -12.44
CA VAL A 28 6.83 -13.19 -12.46
C VAL A 28 5.93 -12.17 -13.15
N THR A 29 5.40 -11.28 -12.36
CA THR A 29 4.33 -10.34 -12.78
C THR A 29 4.86 -9.55 -13.95
N GLU A 30 4.29 -9.74 -15.14
CA GLU A 30 4.67 -9.00 -16.34
C GLU A 30 4.72 -7.50 -16.04
N PRO A 31 5.76 -6.80 -16.54
CA PRO A 31 5.87 -5.36 -16.35
C PRO A 31 4.57 -4.71 -16.84
N LEU A 32 4.11 -3.68 -16.14
CA LEU A 32 2.89 -2.94 -16.44
C LEU A 32 2.87 -2.57 -17.93
N SER A 33 2.02 -3.24 -18.72
CA SER A 33 2.02 -3.04 -20.17
C SER A 33 1.24 -1.75 -20.51
N ILE A 34 1.69 -1.01 -21.53
CA ILE A 34 1.01 0.19 -22.02
C ILE A 34 -0.43 -0.13 -22.39
N ARG A 35 -0.68 -1.32 -22.93
CA ARG A 35 -2.03 -1.79 -23.28
C ARG A 35 -2.93 -1.91 -22.06
N SER A 36 -2.46 -2.54 -20.99
CA SER A 36 -3.24 -2.65 -19.74
C SER A 36 -3.52 -1.30 -19.10
N MET A 37 -2.57 -0.36 -19.18
CA MET A 37 -2.75 1.01 -18.71
C MET A 37 -3.80 1.76 -19.53
N LEU A 38 -3.79 1.61 -20.86
CA LEU A 38 -4.80 2.21 -21.75
C LEU A 38 -6.20 1.65 -21.50
N GLU A 39 -6.34 0.32 -21.36
CA GLU A 39 -7.61 -0.36 -21.07
C GLU A 39 -8.17 0.02 -19.70
N ALA A 40 -7.31 0.25 -18.71
CA ALA A 40 -7.69 0.75 -17.38
C ALA A 40 -8.06 2.25 -17.38
N GLY A 41 -7.73 2.98 -18.45
CA GLY A 41 -7.96 4.43 -18.54
C GLY A 41 -6.99 5.26 -17.70
N LEU A 42 -5.78 4.76 -17.44
CA LEU A 42 -4.75 5.43 -16.64
C LEU A 42 -4.26 6.73 -17.29
N HIS A 43 -4.36 6.84 -18.62
CA HIS A 43 -3.89 7.99 -19.40
C HIS A 43 -4.80 9.23 -19.31
N PHE A 44 -6.01 9.12 -18.78
CA PHE A 44 -6.88 10.27 -18.60
C PHE A 44 -6.49 11.06 -17.36
N GLY A 45 -6.31 12.36 -17.53
CA GLY A 45 -6.15 13.30 -16.42
C GLY A 45 -7.40 14.14 -16.20
N HIS A 46 -7.26 15.20 -15.43
CA HIS A 46 -8.32 16.18 -15.17
C HIS A 46 -8.51 17.15 -16.33
N GLN A 47 -9.57 17.96 -16.23
CA GLN A 47 -9.84 19.06 -17.16
C GLN A 47 -8.68 20.06 -17.18
N THR A 48 -8.42 20.64 -18.36
CA THR A 48 -7.33 21.61 -18.58
C THR A 48 -7.36 22.85 -17.67
N GLN A 49 -8.51 23.15 -17.07
CA GLN A 49 -8.66 24.23 -16.08
C GLN A 49 -8.22 23.86 -14.66
N ARG A 50 -8.07 22.56 -14.36
CA ARG A 50 -7.79 22.02 -13.01
C ARG A 50 -6.45 21.31 -12.92
N TRP A 51 -5.45 21.79 -13.61
CA TRP A 51 -4.14 21.16 -13.63
C TRP A 51 -3.10 21.93 -12.82
N ASN A 52 -2.04 21.25 -12.42
CA ASN A 52 -0.87 21.87 -11.82
C ASN A 52 0.22 22.05 -12.90
N PRO A 53 0.76 23.26 -13.13
CA PRO A 53 1.82 23.47 -14.11
C PRO A 53 3.07 22.60 -13.91
N ARG A 54 3.35 22.17 -12.68
CA ARG A 54 4.48 21.28 -12.37
C ARG A 54 4.30 19.86 -12.94
N MET A 55 3.06 19.46 -13.26
CA MET A 55 2.77 18.18 -13.93
C MET A 55 3.06 18.22 -15.44
N ARG A 56 3.40 19.37 -16.00
CA ARG A 56 3.69 19.52 -17.45
C ARG A 56 4.67 18.49 -18.02
N PRO A 57 5.76 18.10 -17.34
CA PRO A 57 6.70 17.10 -17.86
C PRO A 57 6.07 15.72 -18.09
N PHE A 58 5.00 15.40 -17.38
CA PHE A 58 4.32 14.09 -17.41
C PHE A 58 3.11 14.05 -18.34
N LEU A 59 2.86 15.15 -19.07
CA LEU A 59 1.72 15.25 -19.97
C LEU A 59 2.14 14.98 -21.41
N PHE A 60 1.40 14.12 -22.09
CA PHE A 60 1.51 13.89 -23.52
C PHE A 60 0.87 15.02 -24.33
N GLY A 61 -0.27 15.55 -23.86
CA GLY A 61 -1.02 16.61 -24.51
C GLY A 61 -2.40 16.81 -23.89
N ASP A 62 -3.30 17.41 -24.64
CA ASP A 62 -4.71 17.55 -24.27
C ASP A 62 -5.63 17.12 -25.43
N ARG A 63 -6.79 16.56 -25.08
CA ARG A 63 -7.83 16.18 -26.04
C ARG A 63 -9.21 16.47 -25.43
N ASN A 64 -10.04 17.21 -26.18
CA ASN A 64 -11.39 17.58 -25.74
C ASN A 64 -11.42 18.31 -24.37
N GLY A 65 -10.41 19.11 -24.06
CA GLY A 65 -10.33 19.82 -22.77
C GLY A 65 -9.92 18.96 -21.57
N ILE A 66 -9.40 17.75 -21.82
CA ILE A 66 -8.87 16.83 -20.78
C ILE A 66 -7.39 16.59 -21.09
N HIS A 67 -6.54 16.68 -20.07
CA HIS A 67 -5.13 16.33 -20.19
C HIS A 67 -4.94 14.83 -20.38
N ILE A 68 -3.99 14.47 -21.23
CA ILE A 68 -3.56 13.09 -21.47
C ILE A 68 -2.18 12.91 -20.84
N ILE A 69 -2.06 11.91 -19.99
CA ILE A 69 -0.82 11.56 -19.29
C ILE A 69 0.04 10.68 -20.20
N ASP A 70 1.35 10.88 -20.16
CA ASP A 70 2.33 10.10 -20.91
C ASP A 70 2.57 8.75 -20.20
N LEU A 71 2.06 7.67 -20.82
CA LEU A 71 2.15 6.33 -20.26
C LEU A 71 3.54 5.70 -20.37
N ASP A 72 4.38 6.11 -21.31
CA ASP A 72 5.75 5.63 -21.42
C ASP A 72 6.55 6.07 -20.19
N GLN A 73 6.44 7.34 -19.81
CA GLN A 73 7.03 7.84 -18.57
C GLN A 73 6.43 7.17 -17.33
N THR A 74 5.12 6.98 -17.32
CA THR A 74 4.45 6.27 -16.20
C THR A 74 5.02 4.88 -16.00
N ALA A 75 5.25 4.11 -17.08
CA ALA A 75 5.79 2.76 -17.00
C ALA A 75 7.21 2.74 -16.38
N GLU A 76 8.06 3.69 -16.77
CA GLU A 76 9.42 3.79 -16.23
C GLU A 76 9.44 4.20 -14.75
N LEU A 77 8.65 5.21 -14.41
CA LEU A 77 8.55 5.70 -13.03
C LEU A 77 7.91 4.64 -12.12
N PHE A 78 6.93 3.92 -12.62
CA PHE A 78 6.31 2.82 -11.91
C PHE A 78 7.31 1.70 -11.59
N LYS A 79 8.18 1.31 -12.54
CA LYS A 79 9.23 0.31 -12.28
C LYS A 79 10.14 0.71 -11.13
N ARG A 80 10.53 1.98 -11.07
CA ARG A 80 11.37 2.51 -9.96
C ARG A 80 10.62 2.45 -8.63
N ALA A 81 9.34 2.84 -8.62
CA ALA A 81 8.49 2.77 -7.44
C ALA A 81 8.28 1.32 -6.97
N TYR A 82 8.03 0.40 -7.91
CA TYR A 82 7.88 -1.04 -7.65
C TYR A 82 9.11 -1.63 -6.98
N SER A 83 10.28 -1.45 -7.61
CA SER A 83 11.56 -1.95 -7.07
C SER A 83 11.84 -1.38 -5.69
N PHE A 84 11.58 -0.10 -5.48
CA PHE A 84 11.77 0.54 -4.18
C PHE A 84 10.89 -0.09 -3.09
N ILE A 85 9.60 -0.32 -3.39
CA ILE A 85 8.66 -0.94 -2.44
C ILE A 85 9.05 -2.39 -2.15
N ALA A 86 9.42 -3.16 -3.18
CA ALA A 86 9.90 -4.54 -3.02
C ALA A 86 11.15 -4.60 -2.12
N ASP A 87 12.11 -3.70 -2.32
CA ASP A 87 13.32 -3.59 -1.50
C ASP A 87 13.00 -3.26 -0.03
N VAL A 88 12.07 -2.33 0.21
CA VAL A 88 11.65 -1.96 1.57
C VAL A 88 10.95 -3.13 2.26
N ALA A 89 10.02 -3.78 1.58
CA ALA A 89 9.33 -4.97 2.10
C ALA A 89 10.30 -6.14 2.33
N GLY A 90 11.30 -6.31 1.44
CA GLY A 90 12.36 -7.31 1.55
C GLY A 90 13.28 -7.11 2.76
N ARG A 91 13.34 -5.90 3.30
CA ARG A 91 14.04 -5.59 4.57
C ARG A 91 13.13 -5.68 5.79
N GLY A 92 11.90 -6.19 5.65
CA GLY A 92 10.90 -6.26 6.72
C GLY A 92 10.22 -4.92 7.03
N GLY A 93 10.36 -3.92 6.15
CA GLY A 93 9.68 -2.63 6.28
C GLY A 93 8.20 -2.75 5.95
N HIS A 94 7.38 -1.89 6.57
CA HIS A 94 5.95 -1.84 6.35
C HIS A 94 5.56 -0.67 5.46
N VAL A 95 4.58 -0.91 4.59
CA VAL A 95 3.97 0.09 3.70
C VAL A 95 2.61 0.48 4.25
N LEU A 96 2.34 1.78 4.36
CA LEU A 96 1.02 2.29 4.72
C LEU A 96 0.30 2.78 3.46
N PHE A 97 -0.78 2.13 3.11
CA PHE A 97 -1.63 2.48 1.98
C PHE A 97 -2.65 3.55 2.41
N VAL A 98 -2.72 4.65 1.68
CA VAL A 98 -3.63 5.77 1.96
C VAL A 98 -4.47 6.10 0.75
N GLY A 99 -5.79 6.07 0.93
CA GLY A 99 -6.74 6.43 -0.11
C GLY A 99 -8.13 6.64 0.47
N THR A 100 -8.46 7.89 0.80
CA THR A 100 -9.76 8.22 1.40
C THR A 100 -10.81 8.57 0.35
N LYS A 101 -10.40 8.71 -0.92
CA LYS A 101 -11.31 8.93 -2.06
C LYS A 101 -12.28 7.76 -2.20
N ARG A 102 -13.56 8.03 -2.42
CA ARG A 102 -14.59 6.99 -2.48
C ARG A 102 -14.29 5.88 -3.49
N GLN A 103 -13.67 6.23 -4.62
CA GLN A 103 -13.28 5.29 -5.67
C GLN A 103 -12.07 4.43 -5.27
N ALA A 104 -11.22 4.94 -4.39
CA ALA A 104 -9.99 4.27 -3.97
C ALA A 104 -10.16 3.42 -2.71
N ALA A 105 -11.05 3.82 -1.80
CA ALA A 105 -11.13 3.30 -0.44
C ALA A 105 -11.28 1.77 -0.36
N GLU A 106 -12.15 1.19 -1.18
CA GLU A 106 -12.38 -0.27 -1.18
C GLU A 106 -11.20 -1.01 -1.78
N VAL A 107 -10.72 -0.55 -2.93
CA VAL A 107 -9.55 -1.14 -3.62
C VAL A 107 -8.29 -1.11 -2.74
N VAL A 108 -8.03 0.04 -2.11
CA VAL A 108 -6.88 0.22 -1.22
C VAL A 108 -6.95 -0.73 -0.03
N ARG A 109 -8.14 -0.91 0.56
CA ARG A 109 -8.33 -1.85 1.67
C ARG A 109 -8.08 -3.28 1.23
N GLU A 110 -8.73 -3.75 0.16
CA GLU A 110 -8.60 -5.11 -0.34
C GLU A 110 -7.15 -5.47 -0.65
N GLU A 111 -6.45 -4.60 -1.36
CA GLU A 111 -5.08 -4.84 -1.79
C GLU A 111 -4.07 -4.75 -0.64
N ALA A 112 -4.26 -3.83 0.31
CA ALA A 112 -3.42 -3.75 1.50
C ALA A 112 -3.61 -4.98 2.41
N GLU A 113 -4.86 -5.44 2.60
CA GLU A 113 -5.15 -6.67 3.34
C GLU A 113 -4.54 -7.89 2.65
N ARG A 114 -4.65 -8.00 1.31
CA ARG A 114 -4.02 -9.06 0.51
C ARG A 114 -2.51 -9.10 0.69
N ALA A 115 -1.87 -7.95 0.74
CA ALA A 115 -0.44 -7.81 0.93
C ALA A 115 0.02 -7.90 2.40
N GLY A 116 -0.91 -8.02 3.35
CA GLY A 116 -0.60 -8.01 4.78
C GLY A 116 -0.02 -6.68 5.26
N GLN A 117 -0.37 -5.59 4.60
CA GLN A 117 0.10 -4.24 4.89
C GLN A 117 -0.99 -3.39 5.57
N PHE A 118 -0.62 -2.20 6.02
CA PHE A 118 -1.51 -1.29 6.73
C PHE A 118 -2.22 -0.35 5.77
N PHE A 119 -3.41 0.14 6.16
CA PHE A 119 -4.17 1.06 5.32
C PHE A 119 -4.97 2.10 6.10
N VAL A 120 -5.24 3.23 5.44
CA VAL A 120 -6.18 4.26 5.88
C VAL A 120 -7.11 4.61 4.72
N THR A 121 -8.38 4.21 4.83
CA THR A 121 -9.39 4.39 3.78
C THR A 121 -10.59 5.23 4.21
N GLY A 122 -10.71 5.50 5.50
CA GLY A 122 -11.75 6.38 6.04
C GLY A 122 -11.36 7.84 5.87
N ARG A 123 -11.01 8.50 6.94
CA ARG A 123 -10.50 9.87 6.95
C ARG A 123 -9.12 9.87 7.58
N TRP A 124 -8.15 10.54 6.96
CA TRP A 124 -6.87 10.79 7.61
C TRP A 124 -7.06 11.68 8.84
N LEU A 125 -6.67 11.20 9.99
CA LEU A 125 -6.69 11.98 11.22
C LEU A 125 -5.39 12.76 11.33
N GLY A 126 -5.48 14.08 11.52
CA GLY A 126 -4.27 14.90 11.73
C GLY A 126 -3.47 14.38 12.92
N GLY A 127 -2.16 14.17 12.72
CA GLY A 127 -1.28 13.60 13.73
C GLY A 127 -1.15 12.07 13.68
N THR A 128 -1.70 11.40 12.66
CA THR A 128 -1.62 9.93 12.53
C THR A 128 -0.17 9.44 12.54
N LEU A 129 0.75 10.15 11.90
CA LEU A 129 2.18 9.84 11.93
C LEU A 129 2.93 10.71 12.93
N THR A 130 2.73 12.02 12.91
CA THR A 130 3.46 12.99 13.74
C THR A 130 3.13 12.90 15.22
N ASN A 131 1.96 12.40 15.57
CA ASN A 131 1.53 12.15 16.96
C ASN A 131 1.09 10.69 17.14
N PHE A 132 1.90 9.75 16.65
CA PHE A 132 1.60 8.32 16.66
C PHE A 132 1.32 7.79 18.08
N ARG A 133 1.98 8.35 19.10
CA ARG A 133 1.73 7.98 20.51
C ARG A 133 0.26 8.16 20.91
N THR A 134 -0.36 9.28 20.51
CA THR A 134 -1.79 9.53 20.77
C THR A 134 -2.67 8.61 19.93
N MET A 135 -2.28 8.34 18.68
CA MET A 135 -3.00 7.38 17.84
C MET A 135 -2.99 5.97 18.45
N LYS A 136 -1.85 5.55 19.02
CA LYS A 136 -1.72 4.27 19.73
C LYS A 136 -2.70 4.17 20.90
N SER A 137 -2.89 5.22 21.68
CA SER A 137 -3.90 5.24 22.74
C SER A 137 -5.33 5.05 22.18
N GLY A 138 -5.63 5.60 21.00
CA GLY A 138 -6.89 5.36 20.31
C GLY A 138 -7.06 3.91 19.85
N ILE A 139 -5.97 3.30 19.35
CA ILE A 139 -5.93 1.89 18.96
C ILE A 139 -6.12 0.98 20.18
N ASP A 140 -5.46 1.29 21.31
CA ASP A 140 -5.62 0.53 22.55
C ASP A 140 -7.07 0.65 23.09
N ARG A 141 -7.68 1.81 22.95
CA ARG A 141 -9.10 2.01 23.28
C ARG A 141 -10.02 1.15 22.40
N LEU A 142 -9.73 1.07 21.09
CA LEU A 142 -10.45 0.21 20.15
C LEU A 142 -10.35 -1.27 20.57
N ARG A 143 -9.14 -1.76 20.82
CA ARG A 143 -8.87 -3.14 21.27
C ARG A 143 -9.61 -3.45 22.57
N ASN A 144 -9.64 -2.51 23.53
CA ASN A 144 -10.38 -2.67 24.77
C ASN A 144 -11.89 -2.77 24.54
N ILE A 145 -12.45 -1.98 23.62
CA ILE A 145 -13.88 -2.05 23.28
C ILE A 145 -14.20 -3.41 22.63
N GLU A 146 -13.37 -3.88 21.72
CA GLU A 146 -13.53 -5.18 21.09
C GLU A 146 -13.49 -6.31 22.12
N GLY A 147 -12.50 -6.32 23.02
CA GLY A 147 -12.43 -7.28 24.12
C GLY A 147 -13.70 -7.27 24.98
N GLN A 148 -14.23 -6.08 25.33
CA GLN A 148 -15.47 -5.94 26.10
C GLN A 148 -16.71 -6.48 25.34
N ILE A 149 -16.71 -6.39 23.99
CA ILE A 149 -17.77 -6.98 23.15
C ILE A 149 -17.64 -8.50 23.13
N GLU A 150 -16.43 -9.03 22.94
CA GLU A 150 -16.17 -10.48 22.90
C GLU A 150 -16.44 -11.16 24.24
N ASP A 151 -16.04 -10.54 25.35
CA ASP A 151 -16.26 -11.04 26.72
C ASP A 151 -17.71 -10.90 27.20
N GLY A 152 -18.59 -10.23 26.44
CA GLY A 152 -19.98 -9.96 26.82
C GLY A 152 -20.13 -8.96 27.97
N THR A 153 -19.06 -8.30 28.42
CA THR A 153 -19.07 -7.32 29.52
C THR A 153 -19.98 -6.13 29.18
N ILE A 154 -20.07 -5.76 27.90
CA ILE A 154 -20.96 -4.69 27.43
C ILE A 154 -22.44 -5.00 27.69
N ASP A 155 -22.85 -6.26 27.64
CA ASP A 155 -24.25 -6.66 27.81
C ASP A 155 -24.72 -6.56 29.29
N SER A 156 -23.77 -6.48 30.23
CA SER A 156 -24.04 -6.20 31.65
C SER A 156 -24.31 -4.71 31.94
N LEU A 157 -23.95 -3.80 31.01
CA LEU A 157 -24.13 -2.36 31.14
C LEU A 157 -25.58 -1.93 30.85
N ARG A 158 -25.91 -0.70 31.23
CA ARG A 158 -27.19 -0.10 30.83
C ARG A 158 -27.26 0.04 29.31
N LYS A 159 -28.42 -0.24 28.70
CA LYS A 159 -28.61 -0.22 27.23
C LYS A 159 -28.07 1.03 26.55
N LYS A 160 -28.23 2.21 27.20
CA LYS A 160 -27.73 3.48 26.65
C LYS A 160 -26.21 3.56 26.65
N GLU A 161 -25.55 3.06 27.67
CA GLU A 161 -24.08 3.00 27.79
C GLU A 161 -23.50 2.01 26.81
N ALA A 162 -24.06 0.79 26.75
CA ALA A 162 -23.66 -0.23 25.78
C ALA A 162 -23.75 0.27 24.34
N LEU A 163 -24.85 0.96 23.99
CA LEU A 163 -24.99 1.53 22.65
C LEU A 163 -23.98 2.64 22.36
N SER A 164 -23.64 3.47 23.37
CA SER A 164 -22.61 4.52 23.21
C SER A 164 -21.23 3.93 22.95
N ILE A 165 -20.85 2.89 23.69
CA ILE A 165 -19.56 2.20 23.54
C ILE A 165 -19.48 1.49 22.18
N ARG A 166 -20.53 0.81 21.74
CA ARG A 166 -20.58 0.18 20.41
C ARG A 166 -20.41 1.19 19.29
N ARG A 167 -21.09 2.34 19.34
CA ARG A 167 -20.94 3.43 18.37
C ARG A 167 -19.54 4.05 18.38
N GLU A 168 -18.93 4.16 19.56
CA GLU A 168 -17.53 4.60 19.68
C GLU A 168 -16.60 3.59 19.00
N GLY A 169 -16.77 2.29 19.26
CA GLY A 169 -16.01 1.21 18.62
C GLY A 169 -16.13 1.22 17.10
N GLU A 170 -17.35 1.29 16.55
CA GLU A 170 -17.59 1.39 15.10
C GLU A 170 -16.89 2.60 14.47
N LYS A 171 -16.90 3.74 15.17
CA LYS A 171 -16.23 4.95 14.72
C LYS A 171 -14.71 4.79 14.73
N LEU A 172 -14.15 4.22 15.78
CA LEU A 172 -12.72 3.97 15.89
C LEU A 172 -12.26 2.92 14.85
N GLU A 173 -13.01 1.83 14.68
CA GLU A 173 -12.72 0.81 13.67
C GLU A 173 -12.71 1.38 12.27
N LYS A 174 -13.65 2.24 11.93
CA LYS A 174 -13.72 2.93 10.64
C LYS A 174 -12.46 3.74 10.31
N TYR A 175 -11.82 4.36 11.32
CA TYR A 175 -10.68 5.26 11.10
C TYR A 175 -9.33 4.63 11.44
N LEU A 176 -9.27 3.72 12.39
CA LEU A 176 -8.03 3.14 12.90
C LEU A 176 -7.90 1.64 12.63
N GLY A 177 -8.95 0.98 12.14
CA GLY A 177 -8.96 -0.48 11.93
C GLY A 177 -7.81 -0.95 11.05
N GLY A 178 -7.52 -0.25 9.97
CA GLY A 178 -6.44 -0.61 9.05
C GLY A 178 -5.02 -0.43 9.59
N ILE A 179 -4.85 0.34 10.68
CA ILE A 179 -3.55 0.54 11.35
C ILE A 179 -3.49 -0.10 12.74
N LYS A 180 -4.50 -0.88 13.10
CA LYS A 180 -4.65 -1.51 14.40
C LYS A 180 -3.45 -2.39 14.80
N LYS A 181 -2.85 -3.08 13.85
CA LYS A 181 -1.70 -3.98 14.05
C LYS A 181 -0.34 -3.28 13.87
N MET A 182 -0.33 -1.98 13.61
CA MET A 182 0.89 -1.22 13.39
C MET A 182 1.56 -0.87 14.72
N ASP A 183 2.75 -1.41 14.97
CA ASP A 183 3.48 -1.19 16.23
C ASP A 183 4.36 0.07 16.20
N GLY A 184 4.73 0.55 15.02
CA GLY A 184 5.60 1.70 14.80
C GLY A 184 5.22 2.50 13.56
N LEU A 185 6.05 3.48 13.21
CA LEU A 185 5.87 4.25 11.98
C LEU A 185 6.13 3.38 10.75
N PRO A 186 5.39 3.59 9.65
CA PRO A 186 5.62 2.88 8.40
C PRO A 186 6.94 3.31 7.76
N SER A 187 7.55 2.41 7.00
CA SER A 187 8.79 2.68 6.27
C SER A 187 8.55 3.44 4.96
N VAL A 188 7.35 3.29 4.39
CA VAL A 188 6.91 3.95 3.14
C VAL A 188 5.44 4.27 3.23
N LEU A 189 5.05 5.39 2.65
CA LEU A 189 3.66 5.78 2.45
C LEU A 189 3.29 5.61 0.96
N PHE A 190 2.28 4.80 0.64
CA PHE A 190 1.67 4.76 -0.68
C PHE A 190 0.37 5.54 -0.67
N VAL A 191 0.26 6.56 -1.52
CA VAL A 191 -0.88 7.50 -1.52
C VAL A 191 -1.59 7.49 -2.87
N VAL A 192 -2.91 7.40 -2.84
CA VAL A 192 -3.78 7.64 -3.99
C VAL A 192 -4.36 9.06 -3.85
N ASP A 193 -4.15 9.92 -4.84
CA ASP A 193 -4.54 11.34 -4.84
C ASP A 193 -3.87 12.15 -3.70
N PRO A 194 -2.58 12.48 -3.85
CA PRO A 194 -1.85 13.26 -2.83
C PRO A 194 -2.40 14.67 -2.61
N GLN A 195 -3.19 15.22 -3.52
CA GLN A 195 -3.83 16.52 -3.32
C GLN A 195 -4.94 16.43 -2.28
N ASN A 196 -5.75 15.37 -2.31
CA ASN A 196 -6.76 15.13 -1.30
C ASN A 196 -6.11 14.76 0.05
N GLU A 197 -5.07 13.96 0.00
CA GLU A 197 -4.34 13.45 1.18
C GLU A 197 -3.17 14.36 1.61
N HIS A 198 -3.24 15.67 1.35
CA HIS A 198 -2.16 16.63 1.63
C HIS A 198 -1.70 16.64 3.10
N ILE A 199 -2.56 16.30 4.05
CA ILE A 199 -2.19 16.20 5.47
C ILE A 199 -1.26 15.00 5.67
N ALA A 200 -1.58 13.84 5.09
CA ALA A 200 -0.75 12.64 5.16
C ALA A 200 0.62 12.86 4.54
N VAL A 201 0.65 13.47 3.34
CA VAL A 201 1.88 13.84 2.63
C VAL A 201 2.75 14.78 3.47
N ASN A 202 2.18 15.83 4.06
CA ASN A 202 2.91 16.77 4.90
C ASN A 202 3.46 16.12 6.18
N GLU A 203 2.72 15.21 6.79
CA GLU A 203 3.19 14.48 7.98
C GLU A 203 4.33 13.51 7.63
N ALA A 204 4.21 12.75 6.54
CA ALA A 204 5.27 11.84 6.08
C ALA A 204 6.56 12.61 5.76
N ARG A 205 6.47 13.75 5.06
CA ARG A 205 7.62 14.60 4.77
C ARG A 205 8.31 15.13 6.03
N LYS A 206 7.55 15.54 7.05
CA LYS A 206 8.10 16.01 8.34
C LYS A 206 8.89 14.90 9.05
N LEU A 207 8.50 13.66 8.86
CA LEU A 207 9.15 12.49 9.45
C LEU A 207 10.17 11.83 8.53
N HIS A 208 10.40 12.40 7.35
CA HIS A 208 11.29 11.86 6.31
C HIS A 208 10.91 10.42 5.89
N ILE A 209 9.62 10.10 5.92
CA ILE A 209 9.09 8.84 5.39
C ILE A 209 8.95 9.01 3.87
N PRO A 210 9.55 8.14 3.05
CA PRO A 210 9.42 8.18 1.60
C PRO A 210 7.96 8.03 1.17
N ILE A 211 7.58 8.78 0.13
CA ILE A 211 6.22 8.81 -0.40
C ILE A 211 6.22 8.29 -1.83
N VAL A 212 5.46 7.25 -2.08
CA VAL A 212 5.09 6.76 -3.41
C VAL A 212 3.64 7.17 -3.65
N ALA A 213 3.32 7.80 -4.77
CA ALA A 213 1.94 8.23 -4.99
C ALA A 213 1.48 8.06 -6.44
N LEU A 214 0.22 7.63 -6.60
CA LEU A 214 -0.53 7.77 -7.84
C LEU A 214 -0.99 9.23 -7.94
N THR A 215 -0.46 9.95 -8.93
CA THR A 215 -0.63 11.40 -9.08
C THR A 215 -1.34 11.73 -10.38
N ASP A 216 -2.47 12.42 -10.28
CA ASP A 216 -3.15 12.97 -11.45
C ASP A 216 -2.61 14.38 -11.77
N THR A 217 -3.08 14.97 -12.83
CA THR A 217 -2.63 16.24 -13.40
C THR A 217 -2.86 17.46 -12.51
N ASN A 218 -3.67 17.36 -11.46
CA ASN A 218 -3.95 18.41 -10.47
C ASN A 218 -2.99 18.39 -9.26
N CYS A 219 -2.15 17.38 -9.13
CA CYS A 219 -1.26 17.17 -8.00
C CYS A 219 0.04 17.97 -8.12
N ASP A 220 0.75 18.13 -7.00
CA ASP A 220 2.11 18.69 -6.96
C ASP A 220 3.13 17.54 -6.86
N PRO A 221 3.89 17.24 -7.93
CA PRO A 221 4.87 16.16 -7.94
C PRO A 221 6.09 16.43 -7.07
N ASP A 222 6.43 17.69 -6.77
CA ASP A 222 7.62 18.05 -5.98
C ASP A 222 7.51 17.63 -4.51
N LEU A 223 6.31 17.27 -4.07
CA LEU A 223 6.06 16.78 -2.72
C LEU A 223 6.26 15.27 -2.56
N ILE A 224 6.46 14.56 -3.67
CA ILE A 224 6.44 13.09 -3.77
C ILE A 224 7.82 12.59 -4.19
N ASP A 225 8.32 11.56 -3.50
CA ASP A 225 9.64 10.99 -3.82
C ASP A 225 9.58 10.06 -5.06
N PHE A 226 8.50 9.28 -5.18
CA PHE A 226 8.25 8.39 -6.32
C PHE A 226 6.88 8.69 -6.91
N VAL A 227 6.88 9.49 -7.97
CA VAL A 227 5.67 9.89 -8.69
C VAL A 227 5.27 8.79 -9.66
N ILE A 228 4.01 8.37 -9.63
CA ILE A 228 3.39 7.49 -10.61
C ILE A 228 2.29 8.31 -11.30
N PRO A 229 2.55 8.95 -12.44
CA PRO A 229 1.54 9.73 -13.14
C PRO A 229 0.42 8.83 -13.64
N GLY A 230 -0.83 9.19 -13.32
CA GLY A 230 -1.97 8.38 -13.73
C GLY A 230 -3.28 8.87 -13.16
N ASN A 231 -4.37 8.36 -13.72
CA ASN A 231 -5.73 8.69 -13.34
C ASN A 231 -6.07 8.15 -11.94
N ASP A 232 -6.48 9.02 -11.05
CA ASP A 232 -6.89 8.71 -9.68
C ASP A 232 -8.42 8.70 -9.47
N ASP A 233 -9.21 8.91 -10.53
CA ASP A 233 -10.68 8.90 -10.51
C ASP A 233 -11.28 7.57 -10.95
N ALA A 234 -10.63 6.88 -11.88
CA ALA A 234 -11.13 5.63 -12.43
C ALA A 234 -10.77 4.44 -11.52
N ILE A 235 -11.79 3.70 -11.05
CA ILE A 235 -11.59 2.50 -10.18
C ILE A 235 -10.64 1.48 -10.82
N ARG A 236 -10.73 1.27 -12.15
CA ARG A 236 -9.84 0.34 -12.88
C ARG A 236 -8.38 0.79 -12.87
N SER A 237 -8.15 2.10 -13.02
CA SER A 237 -6.82 2.71 -12.96
C SER A 237 -6.21 2.54 -11.56
N ILE A 238 -6.96 2.91 -10.53
CA ILE A 238 -6.54 2.77 -9.13
C ILE A 238 -6.24 1.31 -8.81
N LYS A 239 -7.14 0.38 -9.22
CA LYS A 239 -6.95 -1.06 -8.97
C LYS A 239 -5.71 -1.60 -9.68
N LEU A 240 -5.45 -1.19 -10.91
CA LEU A 240 -4.27 -1.62 -11.66
C LEU A 240 -2.97 -1.25 -10.92
N ILE A 241 -2.85 -0.01 -10.49
CA ILE A 241 -1.63 0.45 -9.80
C ILE A 241 -1.54 -0.12 -8.40
N THR A 242 -2.62 -0.04 -7.61
CA THR A 242 -2.62 -0.50 -6.21
C THR A 242 -2.36 -2.00 -6.09
N SER A 243 -2.93 -2.83 -7.00
CA SER A 243 -2.68 -4.27 -7.01
C SER A 243 -1.21 -4.59 -7.32
N ARG A 244 -0.58 -3.88 -8.25
CA ARG A 244 0.85 -4.06 -8.55
C ARG A 244 1.76 -3.61 -7.41
N ILE A 245 1.40 -2.54 -6.69
CA ILE A 245 2.12 -2.12 -5.48
C ILE A 245 1.97 -3.17 -4.36
N ALA A 246 0.79 -3.77 -4.22
CA ALA A 246 0.57 -4.88 -3.30
C ALA A 246 1.40 -6.13 -3.69
N ASP A 247 1.53 -6.42 -5.00
CA ASP A 247 2.39 -7.50 -5.50
C ASP A 247 3.87 -7.24 -5.15
N ALA A 248 4.36 -6.00 -5.27
CA ALA A 248 5.71 -5.62 -4.83
C ALA A 248 5.92 -5.87 -3.32
N CYS A 249 4.92 -5.56 -2.50
CA CYS A 249 4.98 -5.86 -1.05
C CYS A 249 5.02 -7.36 -0.78
N LEU A 250 4.26 -8.17 -1.51
CA LEU A 250 4.25 -9.64 -1.38
C LEU A 250 5.59 -10.25 -1.80
N GLU A 251 6.13 -9.82 -2.93
CA GLU A 251 7.44 -10.26 -3.44
C GLU A 251 8.55 -9.95 -2.42
N GLY A 252 8.62 -8.70 -1.94
CA GLY A 252 9.60 -8.32 -0.93
C GLY A 252 9.40 -9.08 0.38
N SER A 253 8.17 -9.25 0.85
CA SER A 253 7.89 -10.01 2.07
C SER A 253 8.27 -11.48 1.94
N GLN A 254 8.18 -12.06 0.75
CA GLN A 254 8.65 -13.43 0.49
C GLN A 254 10.17 -13.51 0.53
N GLN A 255 10.86 -12.59 -0.13
CA GLN A 255 12.34 -12.51 -0.08
C GLN A 255 12.82 -12.36 1.37
N HIS A 256 12.14 -11.56 2.19
CA HIS A 256 12.47 -11.41 3.61
C HIS A 256 12.30 -12.71 4.40
N ARG A 257 11.22 -13.46 4.17
CA ARG A 257 11.00 -14.76 4.82
C ARG A 257 12.07 -15.77 4.42
N ASP A 258 12.39 -15.84 3.13
CA ASP A 258 13.42 -16.75 2.61
C ASP A 258 14.79 -16.43 3.21
N PHE A 259 15.12 -15.13 3.31
CA PHE A 259 16.34 -14.66 3.96
C PHE A 259 16.42 -15.10 5.43
N LEU A 260 15.34 -14.90 6.22
CA LEU A 260 15.29 -15.31 7.62
C LEU A 260 15.38 -16.84 7.80
N GLN A 261 14.81 -17.62 6.89
CA GLN A 261 14.94 -19.08 6.91
C GLN A 261 16.37 -19.54 6.64
N HIS A 262 17.06 -18.89 5.72
CA HIS A 262 18.46 -19.19 5.41
C HIS A 262 19.40 -18.74 6.54
N GLU A 263 19.20 -17.59 7.17
CA GLU A 263 19.98 -17.16 8.33
C GLU A 263 19.71 -18.01 9.59
N GLY A 264 18.42 -18.37 9.81
CA GLY A 264 18.05 -19.27 10.91
C GLY A 264 18.65 -20.67 10.79
N ALA A 265 18.99 -21.10 9.57
CA ALA A 265 19.70 -22.36 9.31
C ALA A 265 21.24 -22.22 9.44
N ALA A 266 21.79 -20.98 9.45
CA ALA A 266 23.22 -20.69 9.44
C ALA A 266 23.76 -20.06 10.73
N ALA A 267 22.97 -19.89 11.81
CA ALA A 267 23.43 -19.20 13.00
C ALA A 267 24.29 -20.07 13.93
N PRO A 268 25.61 -19.78 14.10
CA PRO A 268 26.26 -19.89 15.38
C PRO A 268 25.92 -18.64 16.21
N SER A 269 25.53 -18.86 17.44
CA SER A 269 25.23 -17.87 18.46
C SER A 269 26.28 -16.75 18.55
N GLY A 270 25.87 -15.49 18.37
CA GLY A 270 26.62 -14.32 18.81
C GLY A 270 26.86 -13.28 17.72
N ALA A 271 26.01 -12.27 17.66
CA ALA A 271 26.34 -10.86 17.44
C ALA A 271 25.11 -10.05 16.99
N ALA A 272 24.28 -9.67 17.95
CA ALA A 272 23.23 -8.67 17.74
C ALA A 272 23.66 -7.36 18.41
N GLU A 273 24.64 -6.66 17.79
CA GLU A 273 24.95 -5.25 18.11
C GLU A 273 25.81 -4.69 16.98
N GLY A 274 25.24 -3.82 16.16
CA GLY A 274 26.08 -3.09 15.19
C GLY A 274 25.42 -2.42 13.98
N LEU A 275 24.14 -2.50 13.75
CA LEU A 275 23.55 -2.02 12.47
C LEU A 275 22.72 -0.73 12.54
N GLN A 276 22.72 -0.01 13.65
CA GLN A 276 21.98 1.27 13.76
C GLN A 276 22.80 2.54 13.47
N VAL A 277 24.11 2.45 13.18
CA VAL A 277 24.98 3.64 13.17
C VAL A 277 25.41 4.12 11.79
N GLU A 278 25.20 3.36 10.72
CA GLU A 278 25.82 3.69 9.42
C GLU A 278 25.01 4.65 8.54
N PHE A 279 23.70 4.75 8.71
CA PHE A 279 22.86 5.66 7.91
C PHE A 279 22.88 7.13 8.32
N ALA A 280 23.32 7.44 9.56
CA ALA A 280 23.43 8.81 10.04
C ALA A 280 24.71 9.54 9.57
N ARG A 281 25.74 8.82 9.13
CA ARG A 281 27.05 9.39 8.77
C ARG A 281 27.21 9.87 7.33
N LYS A 282 26.32 9.47 6.41
CA LYS A 282 26.45 9.82 4.98
C LYS A 282 25.77 11.12 4.55
N ARG A 283 25.07 11.82 5.45
CA ARG A 283 24.39 13.10 5.21
C ARG A 283 25.08 14.34 5.80
N GLY A 284 26.32 14.21 6.31
CA GLY A 284 27.02 15.27 7.05
C GLY A 284 28.21 15.91 6.34
N SER A 285 28.45 15.72 5.06
CA SER A 285 29.56 16.39 4.36
C SER A 285 29.09 17.22 3.17
N ALA A 286 28.52 18.39 3.45
CA ALA A 286 28.51 19.46 2.47
C ALA A 286 29.92 20.06 2.40
N PRO A 287 30.51 20.35 1.21
CA PRO A 287 31.80 20.99 1.11
C PRO A 287 31.71 22.45 1.57
N ALA A 288 32.65 22.81 2.45
CA ALA A 288 32.84 24.19 2.90
C ALA A 288 33.18 25.08 1.70
N ALA A 289 32.50 26.21 1.60
CA ALA A 289 32.82 27.28 0.66
C ALA A 289 34.18 27.91 1.04
N PRO A 290 35.02 28.33 0.05
CA PRO A 290 36.30 28.96 0.34
C PRO A 290 36.08 30.39 0.85
N GLU A 291 36.70 30.70 1.99
CA GLU A 291 36.83 32.07 2.47
C GLU A 291 37.69 32.89 1.48
N GLY A 292 37.05 33.89 0.87
CA GLY A 292 37.74 34.93 0.10
C GLY A 292 38.41 35.93 1.05
N LYS A 293 39.71 36.01 0.92
CA LYS A 293 40.49 37.10 1.48
C LYS A 293 40.30 38.39 0.63
N GLU A 294 40.21 39.44 1.33
CA GLU A 294 40.39 40.90 1.13
C GLU A 294 39.14 41.71 1.23
#